data_5495c61eff9f326d53883d65a559e5d5
#
_entry.id   5495c61eff9f326d53883d65a559e5d5
#
_cell.length_a   1.000
_cell.length_b   1.000
_cell.length_c   1.000
_cell.angle_alpha   90.00
_cell.angle_beta   90.00
_cell.angle_gamma   90.00
#
_symmetry.space_group_name_H-M   'P 1'
#
loop_
_entity.id
_entity.type
_entity.pdbx_description
1 polymer ?
#
loop_
_entity_poly.entity_id
_entity_poly.type
_entity_poly.pdbx_seq_one_letter_code
_entity_poly.pdbx_strand_id
1 'polypeptide(L)'
;MMIKNLMITDITEEGNGVTRHDGKVIFVKDALPGELVNIRIVNSKKKFDQGEVIAYSSKSDMRATPFCMHYGTCGGCSLQHVDYDEGLSYKAGWVKHGFSKIGRISIDTPSIVGMQNRLKYRNKVVFHGFFVDGEYQLGFYRKGSNSFVPIVECLLVPDVFIEIKGRIEELAGEYNVFPDRIMLRSNGRDFQINLECGQGDNLDLLLCDLTNEFSTLKGNIEFSIEGSVFEVSSGSFFQVNMEGASSLFSIVEKFVGDVSSSTIYDLCCGVGSLGVHLGKAGAKVRGYEVFEEAVSLARKNAERNGLSDFSFTAGRVEDVISSSMFEKEKGVVILDPPRGGVDPFVIESIIYSNVERVVYVGCGLGKMVRDVARLVEGGFVVSGVECVDMFPWTGHVETITKLVRVEN
;
A
#
# COMPACT_ATOMS: atom_id res chain seq x y z
N MET A 1 -0.66 -4.60 -36.64
CA MET A 1 -0.10 -3.39 -37.30
C MET A 1 1.26 -3.12 -36.65
N MET A 2 2.26 -2.80 -37.48
CA MET A 2 3.60 -2.40 -37.01
C MET A 2 3.75 -0.91 -37.21
N ILE A 3 4.30 -0.22 -36.21
CA ILE A 3 4.58 1.21 -36.27
C ILE A 3 6.05 1.40 -35.89
N LYS A 4 6.77 2.23 -36.68
CA LYS A 4 8.21 2.44 -36.53
C LYS A 4 8.52 3.80 -35.95
N ASN A 5 9.63 3.91 -35.25
CA ASN A 5 10.21 5.17 -34.76
C ASN A 5 9.24 6.01 -33.93
N LEU A 6 8.54 5.37 -32.99
CA LEU A 6 7.69 6.07 -32.02
C LEU A 6 8.53 6.53 -30.84
N MET A 7 8.43 7.80 -30.51
CA MET A 7 9.00 8.38 -29.29
C MET A 7 8.05 8.11 -28.12
N ILE A 8 8.55 7.50 -27.07
CA ILE A 8 7.82 7.34 -25.79
C ILE A 8 7.94 8.65 -25.01
N THR A 9 6.80 9.19 -24.59
CA THR A 9 6.73 10.54 -23.98
C THR A 9 6.43 10.52 -22.49
N ASP A 10 5.88 9.42 -21.96
CA ASP A 10 5.49 9.30 -20.54
C ASP A 10 5.47 7.83 -20.13
N ILE A 11 5.23 7.54 -18.84
CA ILE A 11 5.12 6.20 -18.28
C ILE A 11 3.93 6.13 -17.31
N THR A 12 3.21 5.00 -17.33
CA THR A 12 2.10 4.75 -16.39
C THR A 12 2.57 4.10 -15.09
N GLU A 13 1.72 4.11 -14.06
CA GLU A 13 1.93 3.39 -12.80
C GLU A 13 2.15 1.87 -13.00
N GLU A 14 1.61 1.32 -14.10
CA GLU A 14 1.83 -0.07 -14.48
C GLU A 14 3.17 -0.32 -15.18
N GLY A 15 4.01 0.72 -15.39
CA GLY A 15 5.29 0.60 -16.04
C GLY A 15 5.22 0.49 -17.57
N ASN A 16 4.10 0.89 -18.18
CA ASN A 16 3.97 0.95 -19.64
C ASN A 16 4.31 2.35 -20.14
N GLY A 17 5.15 2.43 -21.14
CA GLY A 17 5.41 3.68 -21.84
C GLY A 17 4.16 4.22 -22.53
N VAL A 18 4.04 5.54 -22.62
CA VAL A 18 2.93 6.23 -23.28
C VAL A 18 3.42 6.96 -24.50
N THR A 19 2.70 6.82 -25.59
CA THR A 19 2.94 7.59 -26.81
C THR A 19 1.63 7.87 -27.54
N ARG A 20 1.68 8.62 -28.63
CA ARG A 20 0.54 8.88 -29.51
C ARG A 20 0.91 8.64 -30.97
N HIS A 21 -0.03 8.06 -31.70
CA HIS A 21 0.06 7.88 -33.14
C HIS A 21 -1.32 8.14 -33.76
N ASP A 22 -1.37 8.99 -34.76
CA ASP A 22 -2.61 9.42 -35.43
C ASP A 22 -3.71 9.89 -34.45
N GLY A 23 -3.30 10.65 -33.42
CA GLY A 23 -4.19 11.19 -32.40
C GLY A 23 -4.62 10.21 -31.32
N LYS A 24 -4.31 8.91 -31.46
CA LYS A 24 -4.68 7.86 -30.49
C LYS A 24 -3.53 7.57 -29.52
N VAL A 25 -3.88 7.38 -28.25
CA VAL A 25 -2.92 6.98 -27.20
C VAL A 25 -2.52 5.52 -27.40
N ILE A 26 -1.25 5.22 -27.25
CA ILE A 26 -0.72 3.85 -27.24
C ILE A 26 0.04 3.62 -25.93
N PHE A 27 -0.34 2.58 -25.20
CA PHE A 27 0.41 2.07 -24.07
C PHE A 27 1.36 0.97 -24.56
N VAL A 28 2.65 1.18 -24.37
CA VAL A 28 3.69 0.27 -24.87
C VAL A 28 4.33 -0.45 -23.70
N LYS A 29 4.18 -1.78 -23.67
CA LYS A 29 4.73 -2.61 -22.61
C LYS A 29 6.24 -2.43 -22.47
N ASP A 30 6.71 -2.24 -21.24
CA ASP A 30 8.14 -2.14 -20.86
C ASP A 30 8.95 -1.07 -21.62
N ALA A 31 8.30 -0.05 -22.19
CA ALA A 31 8.98 1.09 -22.81
C ALA A 31 9.10 2.27 -21.85
N LEU A 32 10.15 3.08 -22.01
CA LEU A 32 10.47 4.22 -21.14
C LEU A 32 10.44 5.55 -21.89
N PRO A 33 10.12 6.66 -21.22
CA PRO A 33 10.24 7.99 -21.79
C PRO A 33 11.63 8.26 -22.37
N GLY A 34 11.66 8.94 -23.52
CA GLY A 34 12.90 9.21 -24.25
C GLY A 34 13.37 8.08 -25.19
N GLU A 35 12.74 6.91 -25.14
CA GLU A 35 13.06 5.81 -26.05
C GLU A 35 12.39 6.00 -27.41
N LEU A 36 13.14 5.68 -28.48
CA LEU A 36 12.62 5.57 -29.83
C LEU A 36 12.45 4.10 -30.18
N VAL A 37 11.21 3.66 -30.37
CA VAL A 37 10.86 2.24 -30.48
C VAL A 37 10.10 1.91 -31.76
N ASN A 38 10.28 0.69 -32.24
CA ASN A 38 9.38 0.04 -33.18
C ASN A 38 8.45 -0.89 -32.41
N ILE A 39 7.15 -0.78 -32.65
CA ILE A 39 6.14 -1.54 -31.91
C ILE A 39 5.24 -2.37 -32.81
N ARG A 40 4.69 -3.42 -32.24
CA ARG A 40 3.56 -4.17 -32.76
C ARG A 40 2.32 -3.88 -31.91
N ILE A 41 1.21 -3.46 -32.52
CA ILE A 41 -0.08 -3.35 -31.84
C ILE A 41 -0.60 -4.76 -31.55
N VAL A 42 -0.81 -5.06 -30.27
CA VAL A 42 -1.34 -6.37 -29.80
C VAL A 42 -2.81 -6.32 -29.44
N ASN A 43 -3.31 -5.14 -29.06
CA ASN A 43 -4.73 -4.95 -28.75
C ASN A 43 -5.16 -3.53 -29.12
N SER A 44 -6.35 -3.40 -29.73
CA SER A 44 -6.88 -2.10 -30.12
C SER A 44 -8.26 -1.88 -29.50
N LYS A 45 -8.39 -0.82 -28.72
CA LYS A 45 -9.64 -0.35 -28.10
C LYS A 45 -10.10 0.95 -28.78
N LYS A 46 -11.34 1.36 -28.55
CA LYS A 46 -11.89 2.59 -29.15
C LYS A 46 -11.07 3.85 -28.78
N LYS A 47 -10.57 3.94 -27.55
CA LYS A 47 -9.88 5.14 -27.00
C LYS A 47 -8.37 5.04 -26.98
N PHE A 48 -7.80 3.83 -27.00
CA PHE A 48 -6.36 3.59 -26.92
C PHE A 48 -5.96 2.27 -27.55
N ASP A 49 -4.69 2.12 -27.85
CA ASP A 49 -4.07 0.88 -28.29
C ASP A 49 -3.07 0.38 -27.25
N GLN A 50 -2.76 -0.92 -27.31
CA GLN A 50 -1.69 -1.55 -26.56
C GLN A 50 -0.68 -2.14 -27.53
N GLY A 51 0.59 -1.84 -27.29
CA GLY A 51 1.71 -2.26 -28.13
C GLY A 51 2.81 -2.97 -27.34
N GLU A 52 3.58 -3.74 -28.06
CA GLU A 52 4.81 -4.37 -27.58
C GLU A 52 5.98 -3.89 -28.41
N VAL A 53 7.13 -3.66 -27.75
CA VAL A 53 8.38 -3.28 -28.44
C VAL A 53 8.90 -4.47 -29.25
N ILE A 54 9.17 -4.23 -30.53
CA ILE A 54 9.85 -5.20 -31.41
C ILE A 54 11.35 -4.90 -31.45
N ALA A 55 11.71 -3.60 -31.48
CA ALA A 55 13.09 -3.15 -31.53
C ALA A 55 13.22 -1.74 -30.95
N TYR A 56 14.33 -1.45 -30.34
CA TYR A 56 14.74 -0.13 -29.90
C TYR A 56 15.64 0.51 -30.96
N SER A 57 15.28 1.70 -31.44
CA SER A 57 16.18 2.54 -32.24
C SER A 57 17.11 3.35 -31.33
N SER A 58 16.60 3.80 -30.16
CA SER A 58 17.41 4.31 -29.05
C SER A 58 16.79 3.89 -27.72
N LYS A 59 17.64 3.65 -26.72
CA LYS A 59 17.22 3.36 -25.34
C LYS A 59 17.44 4.57 -24.45
N SER A 60 16.65 4.69 -23.40
CA SER A 60 16.83 5.68 -22.35
C SER A 60 17.99 5.29 -21.43
N ASP A 61 18.79 6.29 -20.98
CA ASP A 61 19.83 6.10 -19.97
C ASP A 61 19.24 5.71 -18.59
N MET A 62 17.93 5.96 -18.39
CA MET A 62 17.18 5.59 -17.18
C MET A 62 16.74 4.12 -17.16
N ARG A 63 17.10 3.37 -18.20
CA ARG A 63 16.73 1.95 -18.30
C ARG A 63 17.63 1.08 -17.45
N ALA A 64 17.01 0.37 -16.48
CA ALA A 64 17.66 -0.65 -15.68
C ALA A 64 17.37 -2.06 -16.20
N THR A 65 18.25 -3.00 -15.88
CA THR A 65 18.00 -4.43 -16.09
C THR A 65 17.21 -4.97 -14.91
N PRO A 66 16.00 -5.52 -15.11
CA PRO A 66 15.25 -6.17 -14.03
C PRO A 66 16.08 -7.28 -13.38
N PHE A 67 16.10 -7.29 -12.06
CA PHE A 67 16.87 -8.28 -11.27
C PHE A 67 16.07 -9.54 -10.92
N CYS A 68 14.72 -9.49 -11.03
CA CYS A 68 13.84 -10.61 -10.71
C CYS A 68 13.53 -11.45 -11.96
N MET A 69 13.75 -12.75 -11.89
CA MET A 69 13.46 -13.68 -12.99
C MET A 69 11.98 -13.75 -13.36
N HIS A 70 11.08 -13.41 -12.43
CA HIS A 70 9.63 -13.39 -12.65
C HIS A 70 9.10 -12.04 -13.16
N TYR A 71 10.00 -11.04 -13.34
CA TYR A 71 9.57 -9.72 -13.82
C TYR A 71 8.90 -9.79 -15.20
N GLY A 72 7.84 -9.01 -15.39
CA GLY A 72 7.05 -9.03 -16.63
C GLY A 72 6.04 -10.18 -16.72
N THR A 73 6.14 -11.19 -15.84
CA THR A 73 5.17 -12.30 -15.72
C THR A 73 4.37 -12.19 -14.42
N CYS A 74 5.05 -12.13 -13.27
CA CYS A 74 4.44 -11.88 -11.98
C CYS A 74 3.86 -10.46 -11.90
N GLY A 75 2.69 -10.32 -11.26
CA GLY A 75 2.00 -9.03 -11.08
C GLY A 75 2.55 -8.15 -9.96
N GLY A 76 3.57 -8.60 -9.21
CA GLY A 76 4.04 -7.92 -8.00
C GLY A 76 4.86 -6.66 -8.24
N CYS A 77 5.61 -6.58 -9.34
CA CYS A 77 6.48 -5.45 -9.66
C CYS A 77 6.16 -4.86 -11.05
N SER A 78 6.32 -3.55 -11.18
CA SER A 78 6.05 -2.84 -12.45
C SER A 78 7.16 -1.89 -12.91
N LEU A 79 8.14 -1.58 -12.06
CA LEU A 79 9.15 -0.55 -12.33
C LEU A 79 10.60 -1.05 -12.24
N GLN A 80 10.88 -2.37 -12.25
CA GLN A 80 12.26 -2.86 -12.19
C GLN A 80 13.09 -2.54 -13.45
N HIS A 81 12.46 -2.16 -14.54
CA HIS A 81 13.12 -1.75 -15.78
C HIS A 81 13.50 -0.26 -15.80
N VAL A 82 13.22 0.46 -14.71
CA VAL A 82 13.50 1.87 -14.51
C VAL A 82 14.55 2.04 -13.43
N ASP A 83 15.50 2.96 -13.59
CA ASP A 83 16.34 3.42 -12.49
C ASP A 83 15.48 3.83 -11.30
N TYR A 84 15.96 3.54 -10.08
CA TYR A 84 15.14 3.73 -8.90
C TYR A 84 14.80 5.20 -8.63
N ASP A 85 15.78 6.10 -8.77
CA ASP A 85 15.59 7.51 -8.46
C ASP A 85 14.70 8.19 -9.52
N GLU A 86 14.79 7.74 -10.76
CA GLU A 86 13.86 8.12 -11.82
C GLU A 86 12.45 7.58 -11.54
N GLY A 87 12.35 6.36 -11.04
CA GLY A 87 11.08 5.78 -10.58
C GLY A 87 10.41 6.62 -9.50
N LEU A 88 11.17 7.18 -8.54
CA LEU A 88 10.67 8.13 -7.55
C LEU A 88 10.16 9.42 -8.21
N SER A 89 10.91 9.94 -9.18
CA SER A 89 10.52 11.15 -9.92
C SER A 89 9.20 10.96 -10.68
N TYR A 90 9.01 9.80 -11.30
CA TYR A 90 7.73 9.47 -11.95
C TYR A 90 6.59 9.38 -10.94
N LYS A 91 6.78 8.74 -9.79
CA LYS A 91 5.76 8.65 -8.73
C LYS A 91 5.33 10.03 -8.24
N ALA A 92 6.27 10.92 -7.96
CA ALA A 92 5.98 12.30 -7.58
C ALA A 92 5.22 13.06 -8.69
N GLY A 93 5.61 12.83 -9.94
CA GLY A 93 4.93 13.39 -11.12
C GLY A 93 3.49 12.91 -11.26
N TRP A 94 3.21 11.63 -11.02
CA TRP A 94 1.85 11.08 -11.05
C TRP A 94 0.97 11.70 -9.98
N VAL A 95 1.51 11.92 -8.76
CA VAL A 95 0.77 12.58 -7.68
C VAL A 95 0.40 14.01 -8.10
N LYS A 96 1.35 14.82 -8.55
CA LYS A 96 1.09 16.17 -9.06
C LYS A 96 0.02 16.17 -10.16
N HIS A 97 0.16 15.27 -11.12
CA HIS A 97 -0.79 15.13 -12.22
C HIS A 97 -2.19 14.75 -11.74
N GLY A 98 -2.28 13.82 -10.77
CA GLY A 98 -3.54 13.41 -10.13
C GLY A 98 -4.26 14.60 -9.50
N PHE A 99 -3.56 15.38 -8.67
CA PHE A 99 -4.13 16.59 -8.04
C PHE A 99 -4.64 17.57 -9.09
N SER A 100 -3.85 17.84 -10.13
CA SER A 100 -4.25 18.76 -11.21
C SER A 100 -5.44 18.26 -12.03
N LYS A 101 -5.44 16.99 -12.45
CA LYS A 101 -6.44 16.47 -13.41
C LYS A 101 -7.71 15.98 -12.76
N ILE A 102 -7.62 15.35 -11.61
CA ILE A 102 -8.77 14.78 -10.90
C ILE A 102 -9.35 15.81 -9.92
N GLY A 103 -8.48 16.40 -9.08
CA GLY A 103 -8.88 17.34 -8.04
C GLY A 103 -9.04 18.78 -8.50
N ARG A 104 -8.48 19.15 -9.66
CA ARG A 104 -8.33 20.54 -10.14
C ARG A 104 -7.62 21.43 -9.12
N ILE A 105 -6.73 20.83 -8.35
CA ILE A 105 -5.92 21.48 -7.33
C ILE A 105 -4.51 21.60 -7.86
N SER A 106 -3.94 22.83 -7.83
CA SER A 106 -2.55 23.06 -8.20
C SER A 106 -1.67 22.84 -6.99
N ILE A 107 -0.70 21.94 -7.11
CA ILE A 107 0.36 21.72 -6.12
C ILE A 107 1.71 21.72 -6.83
N ASP A 108 2.77 22.04 -6.08
CA ASP A 108 4.13 21.76 -6.54
C ASP A 108 4.37 20.26 -6.62
N THR A 109 5.44 19.85 -7.33
CA THR A 109 5.84 18.44 -7.33
C THR A 109 6.19 18.04 -5.90
N PRO A 110 5.48 17.08 -5.29
CA PRO A 110 5.74 16.71 -3.89
C PRO A 110 7.12 16.07 -3.74
N SER A 111 7.73 16.27 -2.57
CA SER A 111 8.88 15.47 -2.18
C SER A 111 8.46 14.01 -1.98
N ILE A 112 9.35 13.09 -2.31
CA ILE A 112 9.15 11.67 -2.09
C ILE A 112 10.33 11.07 -1.33
N VAL A 113 10.04 10.39 -0.22
CA VAL A 113 11.05 9.66 0.53
C VAL A 113 11.23 8.28 -0.10
N GLY A 114 12.41 8.05 -0.67
CA GLY A 114 12.83 6.74 -1.18
C GLY A 114 13.36 5.85 -0.06
N MET A 115 13.44 4.54 -0.33
CA MET A 115 13.93 3.55 0.63
C MET A 115 15.42 3.25 0.42
N GLN A 116 16.15 3.06 1.53
CA GLN A 116 17.51 2.54 1.49
C GLN A 116 17.49 1.03 1.23
N ASN A 117 16.61 0.32 1.95
CA ASN A 117 16.40 -1.11 1.77
C ASN A 117 15.32 -1.36 0.73
N ARG A 118 15.74 -1.53 -0.52
CA ARG A 118 14.84 -1.69 -1.69
C ARG A 118 14.47 -3.16 -1.94
N LEU A 119 15.13 -4.10 -1.27
CA LEU A 119 14.90 -5.54 -1.34
C LEU A 119 14.60 -6.08 0.06
N LYS A 120 13.94 -7.24 0.13
CA LYS A 120 13.59 -7.94 1.39
C LYS A 120 12.85 -7.06 2.41
N TYR A 121 12.22 -5.99 1.94
CA TYR A 121 11.56 -5.02 2.81
C TYR A 121 10.16 -5.45 3.26
N ARG A 122 9.52 -6.38 2.54
CA ARG A 122 8.16 -6.80 2.84
C ARG A 122 8.14 -7.74 4.04
N ASN A 123 7.54 -7.28 5.11
CA ASN A 123 7.30 -8.11 6.30
C ASN A 123 6.06 -9.00 6.21
N LYS A 124 5.30 -8.93 5.11
CA LYS A 124 4.10 -9.74 4.86
C LYS A 124 4.01 -10.14 3.39
N VAL A 125 3.64 -11.40 3.16
CA VAL A 125 3.33 -11.95 1.84
C VAL A 125 2.07 -12.82 1.91
N VAL A 126 1.37 -12.89 0.78
CA VAL A 126 0.26 -13.84 0.59
C VAL A 126 0.56 -14.63 -0.67
N PHE A 127 0.80 -15.92 -0.51
CA PHE A 127 0.88 -16.88 -1.63
C PHE A 127 -0.49 -17.49 -1.89
N HIS A 128 -0.72 -17.88 -3.13
CA HIS A 128 -1.88 -18.63 -3.56
C HIS A 128 -1.44 -20.02 -4.00
N GLY A 129 -2.25 -21.04 -3.67
CA GLY A 129 -1.98 -22.44 -4.00
C GLY A 129 -2.71 -22.87 -5.26
N PHE A 130 -2.02 -23.58 -6.13
CA PHE A 130 -2.58 -24.14 -7.36
C PHE A 130 -1.92 -25.48 -7.72
N PHE A 131 -2.64 -26.29 -8.44
CA PHE A 131 -2.07 -27.46 -9.09
C PHE A 131 -1.60 -27.11 -10.51
N VAL A 132 -0.31 -27.35 -10.78
CA VAL A 132 0.30 -27.16 -12.09
C VAL A 132 0.89 -28.51 -12.51
N ASP A 133 0.43 -29.06 -13.62
CA ASP A 133 0.83 -30.38 -14.13
C ASP A 133 0.74 -31.53 -13.10
N GLY A 134 -0.21 -31.43 -12.18
CA GLY A 134 -0.46 -32.40 -11.11
C GLY A 134 0.35 -32.17 -9.82
N GLU A 135 1.22 -31.20 -9.78
CA GLU A 135 1.99 -30.80 -8.60
C GLU A 135 1.40 -29.57 -7.92
N TYR A 136 1.30 -29.59 -6.60
CA TYR A 136 0.86 -28.43 -5.83
C TYR A 136 1.98 -27.41 -5.74
N GLN A 137 1.69 -26.16 -6.12
CA GLN A 137 2.66 -25.07 -6.14
C GLN A 137 2.06 -23.79 -5.57
N LEU A 138 2.90 -23.00 -4.92
CA LEU A 138 2.57 -21.70 -4.35
C LEU A 138 3.16 -20.57 -5.19
N GLY A 139 2.36 -19.52 -5.38
CA GLY A 139 2.83 -18.39 -6.19
C GLY A 139 1.90 -17.19 -6.14
N PHE A 140 1.99 -16.40 -7.19
CA PHE A 140 1.21 -15.17 -7.36
C PHE A 140 0.40 -15.19 -8.66
N TYR A 141 -0.40 -14.17 -8.85
CA TYR A 141 -1.11 -13.97 -10.11
C TYR A 141 -0.28 -13.14 -11.10
N ARG A 142 -0.45 -13.44 -12.37
CA ARG A 142 0.02 -12.60 -13.47
C ARG A 142 -0.70 -11.25 -13.43
N LYS A 143 0.01 -10.19 -13.76
CA LYS A 143 -0.55 -8.83 -13.81
C LYS A 143 -1.80 -8.77 -14.68
N GLY A 144 -2.89 -8.22 -14.11
CA GLY A 144 -4.15 -7.99 -14.81
C GLY A 144 -4.90 -9.26 -15.20
N SER A 145 -4.61 -10.40 -14.59
CA SER A 145 -5.28 -11.67 -14.84
C SER A 145 -5.33 -12.54 -13.58
N ASN A 146 -6.15 -13.60 -13.63
CA ASN A 146 -6.18 -14.65 -12.61
C ASN A 146 -5.26 -15.85 -12.98
N SER A 147 -4.38 -15.69 -13.97
CA SER A 147 -3.44 -16.72 -14.34
C SER A 147 -2.34 -16.84 -13.26
N PHE A 148 -2.10 -18.05 -12.82
CA PHE A 148 -1.11 -18.36 -11.79
C PHE A 148 0.31 -18.26 -12.33
N VAL A 149 1.23 -17.83 -11.46
CA VAL A 149 2.67 -17.81 -11.70
C VAL A 149 3.34 -18.48 -10.50
N PRO A 150 3.89 -19.70 -10.66
CA PRO A 150 4.66 -20.33 -9.60
C PRO A 150 5.89 -19.48 -9.28
N ILE A 151 6.18 -19.33 -7.99
CA ILE A 151 7.28 -18.47 -7.53
C ILE A 151 8.35 -19.34 -6.89
N VAL A 152 9.54 -19.33 -7.47
CA VAL A 152 10.72 -19.97 -6.89
C VAL A 152 11.55 -19.01 -6.05
N GLU A 153 11.45 -17.71 -6.34
CA GLU A 153 12.19 -16.65 -5.67
C GLU A 153 11.37 -15.35 -5.65
N CYS A 154 11.45 -14.59 -4.57
CA CYS A 154 10.92 -13.21 -4.51
C CYS A 154 11.86 -12.33 -3.68
N LEU A 155 12.62 -11.47 -4.37
CA LEU A 155 13.62 -10.61 -3.72
C LEU A 155 13.02 -9.47 -2.89
N LEU A 156 11.69 -9.30 -2.87
CA LEU A 156 11.03 -8.28 -2.03
C LEU A 156 10.70 -8.78 -0.63
N VAL A 157 10.69 -10.11 -0.41
CA VAL A 157 10.39 -10.72 0.90
C VAL A 157 11.66 -11.34 1.51
N PRO A 158 11.73 -11.53 2.84
CA PRO A 158 12.79 -12.29 3.49
C PRO A 158 12.92 -13.71 2.91
N ASP A 159 14.15 -14.22 2.82
CA ASP A 159 14.43 -15.56 2.26
C ASP A 159 13.65 -16.65 2.99
N VAL A 160 13.52 -16.55 4.31
CA VAL A 160 12.76 -17.49 5.13
C VAL A 160 11.30 -17.67 4.68
N PHE A 161 10.69 -16.68 4.05
CA PHE A 161 9.33 -16.84 3.50
C PHE A 161 9.31 -17.79 2.30
N ILE A 162 10.40 -17.81 1.52
CA ILE A 162 10.55 -18.74 0.41
C ILE A 162 10.88 -20.15 0.93
N GLU A 163 11.67 -20.26 2.01
CA GLU A 163 11.94 -21.53 2.70
C GLU A 163 10.65 -22.12 3.28
N ILE A 164 9.86 -21.34 4.05
CA ILE A 164 8.56 -21.79 4.58
C ILE A 164 7.62 -22.19 3.44
N LYS A 165 7.58 -21.41 2.34
CA LYS A 165 6.79 -21.73 1.16
C LYS A 165 7.17 -23.10 0.59
N GLY A 166 8.46 -23.35 0.37
CA GLY A 166 8.96 -24.63 -0.15
C GLY A 166 8.58 -25.80 0.76
N ARG A 167 8.73 -25.60 2.08
CA ARG A 167 8.37 -26.62 3.05
C ARG A 167 6.86 -26.91 3.09
N ILE A 168 6.02 -25.90 2.91
CA ILE A 168 4.56 -26.10 2.78
C ILE A 168 4.24 -26.91 1.52
N GLU A 169 4.88 -26.65 0.39
CA GLU A 169 4.67 -27.42 -0.85
C GLU A 169 5.03 -28.91 -0.68
N GLU A 170 6.11 -29.22 0.03
CA GLU A 170 6.50 -30.60 0.36
C GLU A 170 5.48 -31.27 1.30
N LEU A 171 5.18 -30.64 2.44
CA LEU A 171 4.27 -31.18 3.44
C LEU A 171 2.83 -31.31 2.94
N ALA A 172 2.40 -30.44 2.02
CA ALA A 172 1.07 -30.47 1.41
C ALA A 172 0.76 -31.84 0.78
N GLY A 173 1.72 -32.39 0.03
CA GLY A 173 1.61 -33.73 -0.55
C GLY A 173 1.63 -34.85 0.50
N GLU A 174 2.47 -34.71 1.53
CA GLU A 174 2.60 -35.70 2.60
C GLU A 174 1.33 -35.84 3.45
N TYR A 175 0.73 -34.70 3.83
CA TYR A 175 -0.49 -34.68 4.65
C TYR A 175 -1.79 -34.63 3.86
N ASN A 176 -1.69 -34.59 2.51
CA ASN A 176 -2.84 -34.38 1.61
C ASN A 176 -3.67 -33.15 1.98
N VAL A 177 -2.99 -32.03 2.28
CA VAL A 177 -3.55 -30.72 2.64
C VAL A 177 -3.03 -29.66 1.69
N PHE A 178 -3.90 -28.99 0.93
CA PHE A 178 -3.52 -28.07 -0.12
C PHE A 178 -4.14 -26.70 0.15
N PRO A 179 -3.46 -25.80 0.90
CA PRO A 179 -3.99 -24.48 1.20
C PRO A 179 -4.19 -23.61 -0.04
N ASP A 180 -5.38 -23.02 -0.17
CA ASP A 180 -5.69 -22.10 -1.28
C ASP A 180 -4.96 -20.77 -1.14
N ARG A 181 -4.73 -20.37 0.12
CA ARG A 181 -4.09 -19.10 0.45
C ARG A 181 -3.25 -19.22 1.71
N ILE A 182 -2.04 -18.69 1.64
CA ILE A 182 -1.06 -18.73 2.72
C ILE A 182 -0.57 -17.31 2.98
N MET A 183 -0.81 -16.80 4.18
CA MET A 183 -0.26 -15.53 4.62
C MET A 183 0.91 -15.78 5.57
N LEU A 184 2.05 -15.19 5.26
CA LEU A 184 3.22 -15.13 6.14
C LEU A 184 3.48 -13.68 6.53
N ARG A 185 3.83 -13.46 7.80
CA ARG A 185 4.29 -12.17 8.32
C ARG A 185 5.45 -12.38 9.28
N SER A 186 6.40 -11.44 9.33
CA SER A 186 7.53 -11.47 10.25
C SER A 186 7.93 -10.06 10.70
N ASN A 187 8.40 -9.96 11.93
CA ASN A 187 9.09 -8.78 12.45
C ASN A 187 10.64 -8.92 12.38
N GLY A 188 11.15 -9.94 11.67
CA GLY A 188 12.57 -10.28 11.58
C GLY A 188 13.04 -11.30 12.63
N ARG A 189 12.21 -11.60 13.64
CA ARG A 189 12.48 -12.58 14.70
C ARG A 189 11.38 -13.64 14.77
N ASP A 190 10.15 -13.16 14.93
CA ASP A 190 8.97 -14.00 15.04
C ASP A 190 8.23 -14.05 13.69
N PHE A 191 7.51 -15.15 13.46
CA PHE A 191 6.72 -15.36 12.25
C PHE A 191 5.26 -15.64 12.61
N GLN A 192 4.37 -15.15 11.76
CA GLN A 192 2.95 -15.55 11.76
C GLN A 192 2.68 -16.31 10.47
N ILE A 193 1.88 -17.35 10.60
CA ILE A 193 1.35 -18.09 9.46
C ILE A 193 -0.18 -18.16 9.59
N ASN A 194 -0.86 -17.96 8.48
CA ASN A 194 -2.30 -18.23 8.36
C ASN A 194 -2.53 -19.01 7.08
N LEU A 195 -3.11 -20.20 7.20
CA LEU A 195 -3.41 -21.13 6.12
C LEU A 195 -4.93 -21.18 5.93
N GLU A 196 -5.42 -20.82 4.75
CA GLU A 196 -6.80 -20.98 4.36
C GLU A 196 -6.88 -22.22 3.46
N CYS A 197 -7.57 -23.27 3.93
CA CYS A 197 -7.73 -24.53 3.21
C CYS A 197 -9.18 -24.72 2.78
N GLY A 198 -9.41 -25.07 1.51
CA GLY A 198 -10.71 -25.51 1.04
C GLY A 198 -11.03 -26.97 1.36
N GLN A 199 -10.02 -27.84 1.54
CA GLN A 199 -10.17 -29.27 1.85
C GLN A 199 -8.92 -29.80 2.57
N GLY A 200 -9.14 -30.70 3.56
CA GLY A 200 -8.07 -31.47 4.23
C GLY A 200 -8.21 -31.51 5.74
N ASP A 201 -8.20 -32.73 6.32
CA ASP A 201 -8.40 -32.97 7.75
C ASP A 201 -7.08 -32.88 8.56
N ASN A 202 -5.91 -32.78 7.91
CA ASN A 202 -4.59 -32.85 8.53
C ASN A 202 -3.86 -31.49 8.63
N LEU A 203 -4.61 -30.38 8.62
CA LEU A 203 -4.02 -29.04 8.71
C LEU A 203 -3.19 -28.86 9.99
N ASP A 204 -3.67 -29.43 11.11
CA ASP A 204 -2.98 -29.34 12.40
C ASP A 204 -1.63 -30.07 12.39
N LEU A 205 -1.50 -31.17 11.64
CA LEU A 205 -0.23 -31.89 11.48
C LEU A 205 0.77 -31.07 10.69
N LEU A 206 0.33 -30.49 9.58
CA LEU A 206 1.17 -29.58 8.78
C LEU A 206 1.63 -28.37 9.61
N LEU A 207 0.73 -27.75 10.36
CA LEU A 207 1.08 -26.62 11.24
C LEU A 207 2.03 -27.05 12.38
N CYS A 208 1.86 -28.27 12.93
CA CYS A 208 2.74 -28.80 13.96
C CYS A 208 4.18 -28.94 13.44
N ASP A 209 4.38 -29.52 12.27
CA ASP A 209 5.70 -29.68 11.68
C ASP A 209 6.35 -28.34 11.33
N LEU A 210 5.60 -27.43 10.74
CA LEU A 210 6.08 -26.07 10.52
C LEU A 210 6.47 -25.36 11.82
N THR A 211 5.72 -25.56 12.90
CA THR A 211 6.05 -24.97 14.20
C THR A 211 7.28 -25.58 14.82
N ASN A 212 7.50 -26.89 14.67
CA ASN A 212 8.70 -27.57 15.13
C ASN A 212 9.94 -27.13 14.37
N GLU A 213 9.84 -26.98 13.04
CA GLU A 213 10.94 -26.57 12.18
C GLU A 213 11.25 -25.05 12.30
N PHE A 214 10.21 -24.23 12.32
CA PHE A 214 10.31 -22.78 12.50
C PHE A 214 9.82 -22.40 13.91
N SER A 215 10.63 -22.68 14.92
CA SER A 215 10.29 -22.54 16.36
C SER A 215 9.85 -21.13 16.82
N THR A 216 9.93 -20.14 15.93
CA THR A 216 9.52 -18.75 16.16
C THR A 216 8.11 -18.43 15.66
N LEU A 217 7.32 -19.44 15.25
CA LEU A 217 5.90 -19.21 14.91
C LEU A 217 5.09 -18.77 16.13
N LYS A 218 4.37 -17.68 15.97
CA LYS A 218 3.59 -17.01 17.03
C LYS A 218 2.15 -16.74 16.57
N GLY A 219 1.25 -16.60 17.55
CA GLY A 219 -0.12 -16.11 17.30
C GLY A 219 -0.11 -14.65 16.91
N ASN A 220 0.24 -13.75 17.84
CA ASN A 220 0.47 -12.33 17.56
C ASN A 220 1.96 -12.02 17.64
N ILE A 221 2.42 -11.04 16.85
CA ILE A 221 3.80 -10.56 16.85
C ILE A 221 3.86 -9.06 17.10
N GLU A 222 5.01 -8.60 17.57
CA GLU A 222 5.23 -7.21 17.93
C GLU A 222 6.05 -6.50 16.87
N PHE A 223 5.66 -5.28 16.52
CA PHE A 223 6.43 -4.37 15.71
C PHE A 223 6.76 -3.09 16.51
N SER A 224 7.90 -2.50 16.23
CA SER A 224 8.28 -1.21 16.78
C SER A 224 8.49 -0.19 15.67
N ILE A 225 7.84 0.97 15.78
CA ILE A 225 7.98 2.10 14.84
C ILE A 225 8.15 3.37 15.69
N GLU A 226 9.25 4.11 15.49
CA GLU A 226 9.52 5.40 16.16
C GLU A 226 9.29 5.33 17.68
N GLY A 227 9.79 4.26 18.31
CA GLY A 227 9.66 4.04 19.75
C GLY A 227 8.25 3.71 20.25
N SER A 228 7.30 3.45 19.37
CA SER A 228 5.98 2.89 19.69
C SER A 228 5.97 1.40 19.39
N VAL A 229 5.32 0.60 20.24
CA VAL A 229 5.27 -0.86 20.12
C VAL A 229 3.84 -1.31 19.85
N PHE A 230 3.66 -2.13 18.84
CA PHE A 230 2.37 -2.58 18.36
C PHE A 230 2.29 -4.11 18.32
N GLU A 231 1.31 -4.66 19.01
CA GLU A 231 0.89 -6.05 18.85
C GLU A 231 -0.03 -6.16 17.61
N VAL A 232 0.26 -7.13 16.74
CA VAL A 232 -0.41 -7.31 15.46
C VAL A 232 -0.80 -8.76 15.28
N SER A 233 -2.08 -9.03 14.99
CA SER A 233 -2.57 -10.38 14.68
C SER A 233 -2.39 -10.72 13.18
N SER A 234 -2.54 -11.99 12.85
CA SER A 234 -2.45 -12.46 11.46
C SER A 234 -3.52 -11.83 10.55
N GLY A 235 -4.72 -11.57 11.08
CA GLY A 235 -5.84 -10.96 10.37
C GLY A 235 -5.72 -9.44 10.22
N SER A 236 -4.98 -8.76 11.10
CA SER A 236 -4.92 -7.31 11.12
C SER A 236 -4.10 -6.74 9.97
N PHE A 237 -4.50 -5.55 9.49
CA PHE A 237 -3.64 -4.74 8.64
C PHE A 237 -2.49 -4.16 9.47
N PHE A 238 -1.31 -4.12 8.89
CA PHE A 238 -0.15 -3.38 9.39
C PHE A 238 0.78 -3.04 8.22
N GLN A 239 1.57 -1.97 8.31
CA GLN A 239 2.46 -1.54 7.25
C GLN A 239 3.49 -2.62 6.90
N VAL A 240 3.67 -2.88 5.60
CA VAL A 240 4.48 -4.02 5.14
C VAL A 240 5.97 -3.69 4.97
N ASN A 241 6.34 -2.42 5.04
CA ASN A 241 7.70 -1.91 4.95
C ASN A 241 7.98 -1.03 6.17
N MET A 242 8.85 -1.48 7.05
CA MET A 242 9.09 -0.79 8.33
C MET A 242 9.83 0.53 8.16
N GLU A 243 10.77 0.62 7.20
CA GLU A 243 11.47 1.86 6.86
C GLU A 243 10.50 2.91 6.29
N GLY A 244 9.63 2.47 5.37
CA GLY A 244 8.58 3.32 4.82
C GLY A 244 7.55 3.75 5.86
N ALA A 245 7.21 2.86 6.80
CA ALA A 245 6.31 3.19 7.91
C ALA A 245 6.89 4.23 8.85
N SER A 246 8.19 4.15 9.18
CA SER A 246 8.90 5.16 9.96
C SER A 246 8.85 6.52 9.27
N SER A 247 9.16 6.57 7.98
CA SER A 247 9.06 7.80 7.18
C SER A 247 7.65 8.37 7.13
N LEU A 248 6.64 7.51 6.96
CA LEU A 248 5.24 7.91 6.96
C LEU A 248 4.82 8.50 8.31
N PHE A 249 5.20 7.87 9.41
CA PHE A 249 4.91 8.36 10.77
C PHE A 249 5.52 9.73 11.00
N SER A 250 6.78 9.93 10.64
CA SER A 250 7.48 11.21 10.76
C SER A 250 6.81 12.33 9.95
N ILE A 251 6.33 12.03 8.73
CA ILE A 251 5.59 13.01 7.91
C ILE A 251 4.22 13.31 8.51
N VAL A 252 3.49 12.29 8.98
CA VAL A 252 2.19 12.48 9.63
C VAL A 252 2.36 13.33 10.90
N GLU A 253 3.34 13.02 11.75
CA GLU A 253 3.65 13.80 12.96
C GLU A 253 3.95 15.27 12.62
N LYS A 254 4.81 15.51 11.63
CA LYS A 254 5.12 16.87 11.11
C LYS A 254 3.86 17.59 10.64
N PHE A 255 2.95 16.91 9.94
CA PHE A 255 1.74 17.51 9.39
C PHE A 255 0.67 17.73 10.45
N VAL A 256 0.58 16.83 11.40
CA VAL A 256 -0.29 16.96 12.59
C VAL A 256 0.19 18.11 13.47
N GLY A 257 1.49 18.28 13.68
CA GLY A 257 2.10 19.32 14.52
C GLY A 257 1.81 19.11 16.01
N ASP A 258 1.84 20.19 16.81
CA ASP A 258 1.57 20.09 18.24
C ASP A 258 0.11 19.71 18.50
N VAL A 259 -0.09 18.62 19.24
CA VAL A 259 -1.38 18.05 19.62
C VAL A 259 -1.53 17.82 21.11
N SER A 260 -0.62 18.34 21.94
CA SER A 260 -0.57 18.11 23.38
C SER A 260 -1.88 18.46 24.13
N SER A 261 -2.70 19.33 23.56
CA SER A 261 -4.02 19.73 24.09
C SER A 261 -5.17 19.47 23.12
N SER A 262 -4.96 18.66 22.08
CA SER A 262 -5.93 18.40 21.02
C SER A 262 -6.51 16.99 21.10
N THR A 263 -7.64 16.80 20.42
CA THR A 263 -8.19 15.46 20.16
C THR A 263 -7.76 15.01 18.76
N ILE A 264 -7.21 13.80 18.67
CA ILE A 264 -6.91 13.11 17.41
C ILE A 264 -8.04 12.14 17.12
N TYR A 265 -8.68 12.33 15.99
CA TYR A 265 -9.68 11.40 15.44
C TYR A 265 -9.00 10.55 14.37
N ASP A 266 -8.67 9.29 14.70
CA ASP A 266 -8.02 8.32 13.81
C ASP A 266 -9.10 7.47 13.13
N LEU A 267 -9.48 7.86 11.92
CA LEU A 267 -10.55 7.20 11.17
C LEU A 267 -9.93 6.12 10.26
N CYS A 268 -10.41 4.88 10.38
CA CYS A 268 -9.81 3.66 9.84
C CYS A 268 -8.50 3.30 10.55
N CYS A 269 -8.49 3.32 11.89
CA CYS A 269 -7.27 3.26 12.69
C CYS A 269 -6.54 1.90 12.70
N GLY A 270 -7.16 0.82 12.20
CA GLY A 270 -6.60 -0.52 12.27
C GLY A 270 -6.26 -0.91 13.72
N VAL A 271 -5.02 -1.33 13.97
CA VAL A 271 -4.52 -1.64 15.31
C VAL A 271 -4.09 -0.39 16.10
N GLY A 272 -4.52 0.79 15.66
CA GLY A 272 -4.28 2.08 16.31
C GLY A 272 -2.92 2.69 16.00
N SER A 273 -2.24 2.27 14.93
CA SER A 273 -0.82 2.56 14.74
C SER A 273 -0.49 4.06 14.72
N LEU A 274 -1.20 4.88 13.95
CA LEU A 274 -0.97 6.33 13.87
C LEU A 274 -1.51 7.06 15.13
N GLY A 275 -2.75 6.78 15.53
CA GLY A 275 -3.37 7.43 16.68
C GLY A 275 -2.62 7.17 17.97
N VAL A 276 -2.18 5.92 18.22
CA VAL A 276 -1.40 5.56 19.41
C VAL A 276 -0.02 6.24 19.41
N HIS A 277 0.67 6.23 18.26
CA HIS A 277 1.97 6.91 18.13
C HIS A 277 1.87 8.40 18.49
N LEU A 278 0.93 9.10 17.88
CA LEU A 278 0.70 10.53 18.11
C LEU A 278 0.17 10.84 19.51
N GLY A 279 -0.63 9.94 20.09
CA GLY A 279 -1.17 10.06 21.44
C GLY A 279 -0.10 10.10 22.54
N LYS A 280 1.10 9.58 22.29
CA LYS A 280 2.24 9.68 23.22
C LYS A 280 2.67 11.12 23.50
N ALA A 281 2.35 12.07 22.62
CA ALA A 281 2.55 13.50 22.84
C ALA A 281 1.53 14.13 23.81
N GLY A 282 0.63 13.33 24.42
CA GLY A 282 -0.37 13.79 25.39
C GLY A 282 -1.73 14.12 24.77
N ALA A 283 -1.95 13.88 23.48
CA ALA A 283 -3.24 14.07 22.83
C ALA A 283 -4.27 13.05 23.30
N LYS A 284 -5.54 13.45 23.30
CA LYS A 284 -6.65 12.51 23.41
C LYS A 284 -6.80 11.76 22.08
N VAL A 285 -6.99 10.44 22.11
CA VAL A 285 -7.14 9.62 20.90
C VAL A 285 -8.54 9.03 20.80
N ARG A 286 -9.19 9.20 19.66
CA ARG A 286 -10.49 8.64 19.34
C ARG A 286 -10.37 7.87 18.02
N GLY A 287 -10.22 6.55 18.11
CA GLY A 287 -10.01 5.69 16.95
C GLY A 287 -11.28 4.95 16.51
N TYR A 288 -11.42 4.74 15.21
CA TYR A 288 -12.58 4.06 14.61
C TYR A 288 -12.09 3.05 13.59
N GLU A 289 -12.57 1.81 13.71
CA GLU A 289 -12.17 0.70 12.85
C GLU A 289 -13.32 -0.30 12.73
N VAL A 290 -13.49 -0.88 11.54
CA VAL A 290 -14.60 -1.81 11.28
C VAL A 290 -14.40 -3.17 11.96
N PHE A 291 -13.15 -3.61 12.11
CA PHE A 291 -12.83 -4.94 12.65
C PHE A 291 -12.64 -4.91 14.16
N GLU A 292 -13.52 -5.60 14.92
CA GLU A 292 -13.48 -5.68 16.38
C GLU A 292 -12.14 -6.21 16.92
N GLU A 293 -11.53 -7.20 16.22
CA GLU A 293 -10.21 -7.72 16.60
C GLU A 293 -9.14 -6.64 16.57
N ALA A 294 -9.12 -5.82 15.49
CA ALA A 294 -8.17 -4.72 15.37
C ALA A 294 -8.41 -3.63 16.42
N VAL A 295 -9.67 -3.33 16.75
CA VAL A 295 -10.05 -2.41 17.83
C VAL A 295 -9.58 -2.92 19.20
N SER A 296 -9.71 -4.23 19.46
CA SER A 296 -9.21 -4.84 20.69
C SER A 296 -7.69 -4.70 20.80
N LEU A 297 -6.97 -4.91 19.70
CA LEU A 297 -5.53 -4.68 19.63
C LEU A 297 -5.16 -3.20 19.78
N ALA A 298 -5.92 -2.29 19.19
CA ALA A 298 -5.69 -0.84 19.32
C ALA A 298 -5.76 -0.39 20.78
N ARG A 299 -6.73 -0.90 21.56
CA ARG A 299 -6.83 -0.63 23.01
C ARG A 299 -5.59 -1.15 23.77
N LYS A 300 -5.17 -2.39 23.54
CA LYS A 300 -3.97 -2.97 24.14
C LYS A 300 -2.71 -2.19 23.75
N ASN A 301 -2.61 -1.78 22.49
CA ASN A 301 -1.48 -0.99 21.98
C ASN A 301 -1.43 0.39 22.63
N ALA A 302 -2.58 1.04 22.84
CA ALA A 302 -2.65 2.31 23.56
C ALA A 302 -2.18 2.18 25.02
N GLU A 303 -2.68 1.19 25.76
CA GLU A 303 -2.25 0.89 27.14
C GLU A 303 -0.75 0.63 27.19
N ARG A 304 -0.25 -0.22 26.29
CA ARG A 304 1.17 -0.60 26.23
C ARG A 304 2.10 0.59 25.94
N ASN A 305 1.64 1.57 25.16
CA ASN A 305 2.38 2.79 24.87
C ASN A 305 2.13 3.91 25.89
N GLY A 306 1.39 3.64 26.97
CA GLY A 306 1.20 4.55 28.10
C GLY A 306 0.20 5.68 27.84
N LEU A 307 -0.71 5.54 26.89
CA LEU A 307 -1.77 6.52 26.67
C LEU A 307 -2.74 6.51 27.84
N SER A 308 -3.15 7.70 28.31
CA SER A 308 -4.08 7.88 29.43
C SER A 308 -5.49 8.25 29.00
N ASP A 309 -5.66 8.89 27.85
CA ASP A 309 -6.97 9.32 27.34
C ASP A 309 -7.16 8.83 25.88
N PHE A 310 -7.78 7.66 25.76
CA PHE A 310 -8.08 7.07 24.46
C PHE A 310 -9.41 6.33 24.47
N SER A 311 -10.03 6.24 23.31
CA SER A 311 -11.12 5.30 23.05
C SER A 311 -11.05 4.79 21.60
N PHE A 312 -11.35 3.50 21.45
CA PHE A 312 -11.42 2.86 20.14
C PHE A 312 -12.79 2.19 19.99
N THR A 313 -13.47 2.51 18.88
CA THR A 313 -14.84 2.07 18.61
C THR A 313 -14.87 1.19 17.36
N ALA A 314 -15.49 0.01 17.48
CA ALA A 314 -15.71 -0.88 16.37
C ALA A 314 -16.96 -0.48 15.59
N GLY A 315 -16.86 -0.47 14.28
CA GLY A 315 -17.94 -0.15 13.36
C GLY A 315 -17.43 0.58 12.11
N ARG A 316 -18.27 0.60 11.07
CA ARG A 316 -17.95 1.41 9.89
C ARG A 316 -17.91 2.88 10.30
N VAL A 317 -16.94 3.61 9.82
CA VAL A 317 -16.75 5.02 10.20
C VAL A 317 -18.03 5.83 9.96
N GLU A 318 -18.67 5.66 8.81
CA GLU A 318 -19.92 6.33 8.44
C GLU A 318 -21.11 6.00 9.35
N ASP A 319 -21.11 4.86 10.03
CA ASP A 319 -22.19 4.43 10.93
C ASP A 319 -21.99 4.90 12.38
N VAL A 320 -20.74 5.13 12.77
CA VAL A 320 -20.38 5.42 14.17
C VAL A 320 -20.02 6.88 14.42
N ILE A 321 -19.68 7.66 13.38
CA ILE A 321 -19.45 9.08 13.52
C ILE A 321 -20.77 9.84 13.39
N SER A 322 -20.91 10.89 14.21
CA SER A 322 -21.94 11.90 14.06
C SER A 322 -21.29 13.28 14.00
N SER A 323 -21.92 14.22 13.30
CA SER A 323 -21.45 15.62 13.26
C SER A 323 -21.22 16.20 14.66
N SER A 324 -22.07 15.84 15.63
CA SER A 324 -21.92 16.26 17.03
C SER A 324 -20.66 15.74 17.74
N MET A 325 -20.01 14.73 17.20
CA MET A 325 -18.78 14.15 17.75
C MET A 325 -17.60 15.10 17.59
N PHE A 326 -17.55 15.80 16.45
CA PHE A 326 -16.52 16.79 16.14
C PHE A 326 -16.86 18.20 16.65
N GLU A 327 -18.08 18.40 17.17
CA GLU A 327 -18.57 19.74 17.55
C GLU A 327 -17.97 20.28 18.85
N LYS A 328 -17.53 19.41 19.75
CA LYS A 328 -17.18 19.80 21.12
C LYS A 328 -15.72 20.18 21.32
N GLU A 329 -14.82 19.70 20.50
CA GLU A 329 -13.37 19.91 20.67
C GLU A 329 -12.71 20.20 19.32
N LYS A 330 -11.86 21.24 19.32
CA LYS A 330 -10.93 21.45 18.22
C LYS A 330 -10.04 20.23 18.08
N GLY A 331 -9.93 19.68 16.88
CA GLY A 331 -9.24 18.43 16.70
C GLY A 331 -8.54 18.29 15.35
N VAL A 332 -7.75 17.27 15.25
CA VAL A 332 -7.10 16.83 14.02
C VAL A 332 -7.69 15.51 13.61
N VAL A 333 -8.12 15.39 12.37
CA VAL A 333 -8.57 14.12 11.78
C VAL A 333 -7.41 13.50 11.00
N ILE A 334 -7.16 12.22 11.25
CA ILE A 334 -6.29 11.37 10.44
C ILE A 334 -7.19 10.43 9.64
N LEU A 335 -6.97 10.39 8.34
CA LEU A 335 -7.61 9.47 7.41
C LEU A 335 -6.54 8.57 6.81
N ASP A 336 -6.60 7.26 7.08
CA ASP A 336 -5.80 6.23 6.41
C ASP A 336 -6.73 5.12 5.89
N PRO A 337 -7.64 5.44 4.95
CA PRO A 337 -8.64 4.51 4.48
C PRO A 337 -8.05 3.47 3.51
N PRO A 338 -8.74 2.34 3.28
CA PRO A 338 -8.41 1.42 2.22
C PRO A 338 -8.48 2.11 0.83
N ARG A 339 -7.98 1.43 -0.21
CA ARG A 339 -7.92 1.96 -1.60
C ARG A 339 -9.25 2.53 -2.14
N GLY A 340 -10.37 2.19 -1.52
CA GLY A 340 -11.68 2.69 -1.87
C GLY A 340 -11.92 4.17 -1.52
N GLY A 341 -11.06 4.77 -0.68
CA GLY A 341 -11.32 6.06 -0.05
C GLY A 341 -12.32 5.94 1.10
N VAL A 342 -12.84 7.06 1.57
CA VAL A 342 -13.87 7.12 2.62
C VAL A 342 -15.26 7.36 2.03
N ASP A 343 -16.30 7.02 2.81
CA ASP A 343 -17.67 7.34 2.43
C ASP A 343 -17.88 8.87 2.35
N PRO A 344 -18.64 9.36 1.37
CA PRO A 344 -18.97 10.80 1.26
C PRO A 344 -19.51 11.43 2.53
N PHE A 345 -20.30 10.70 3.31
CA PHE A 345 -20.84 11.18 4.58
C PHE A 345 -19.74 11.51 5.60
N VAL A 346 -18.63 10.76 5.60
CA VAL A 346 -17.47 11.05 6.47
C VAL A 346 -16.86 12.40 6.11
N ILE A 347 -16.66 12.65 4.80
CA ILE A 347 -16.13 13.93 4.31
C ILE A 347 -17.07 15.09 4.67
N GLU A 348 -18.38 14.92 4.47
CA GLU A 348 -19.37 15.92 4.84
C GLU A 348 -19.37 16.18 6.35
N SER A 349 -19.28 15.14 7.17
CA SER A 349 -19.19 15.27 8.64
C SER A 349 -17.97 16.08 9.08
N ILE A 350 -16.83 15.88 8.42
CA ILE A 350 -15.62 16.67 8.66
C ILE A 350 -15.82 18.14 8.23
N ILE A 351 -16.43 18.39 7.07
CA ILE A 351 -16.69 19.73 6.55
C ILE A 351 -17.55 20.53 7.52
N TYR A 352 -18.62 19.95 8.05
CA TYR A 352 -19.56 20.61 8.96
C TYR A 352 -19.14 20.58 10.44
N SER A 353 -17.95 20.14 10.74
CA SER A 353 -17.39 20.03 12.10
C SER A 353 -16.51 21.24 12.47
N ASN A 354 -16.00 21.25 13.71
CA ASN A 354 -14.97 22.19 14.18
C ASN A 354 -13.52 21.65 13.98
N VAL A 355 -13.33 20.63 13.15
CA VAL A 355 -11.99 20.10 12.81
C VAL A 355 -11.19 21.17 12.06
N GLU A 356 -10.01 21.48 12.57
CA GLU A 356 -9.13 22.52 12.02
C GLU A 356 -8.15 21.96 10.99
N ARG A 357 -7.81 20.68 11.11
CA ARG A 357 -6.79 20.04 10.29
C ARG A 357 -7.15 18.59 9.94
N VAL A 358 -6.89 18.23 8.71
CA VAL A 358 -7.02 16.86 8.23
C VAL A 358 -5.66 16.42 7.68
N VAL A 359 -5.17 15.25 8.10
CA VAL A 359 -4.03 14.58 7.49
C VAL A 359 -4.56 13.33 6.81
N TYR A 360 -4.54 13.34 5.49
CA TYR A 360 -5.02 12.23 4.66
C TYR A 360 -3.83 11.42 4.15
N VAL A 361 -3.75 10.16 4.53
CA VAL A 361 -2.80 9.16 4.00
C VAL A 361 -3.53 8.33 2.94
N GLY A 362 -2.95 8.12 1.78
CA GLY A 362 -3.62 7.37 0.72
C GLY A 362 -2.70 6.67 -0.25
N CYS A 363 -2.90 5.37 -0.40
CA CYS A 363 -2.26 4.54 -1.43
C CYS A 363 -3.03 4.53 -2.77
N GLY A 364 -4.28 5.01 -2.77
CA GLY A 364 -5.17 5.06 -3.93
C GLY A 364 -5.35 6.48 -4.45
N LEU A 365 -4.37 7.03 -5.18
CA LEU A 365 -4.29 8.42 -5.59
C LEU A 365 -5.62 8.99 -6.13
N GLY A 366 -6.28 8.27 -7.05
CA GLY A 366 -7.50 8.79 -7.70
C GLY A 366 -8.69 8.98 -6.74
N LYS A 367 -8.82 8.13 -5.72
CA LYS A 367 -9.86 8.24 -4.70
C LYS A 367 -9.51 9.31 -3.67
N MET A 368 -8.30 9.28 -3.15
CA MET A 368 -7.79 10.28 -2.22
C MET A 368 -7.97 11.69 -2.77
N VAL A 369 -7.56 11.94 -4.01
CA VAL A 369 -7.66 13.28 -4.61
C VAL A 369 -9.11 13.74 -4.76
N ARG A 370 -10.08 12.83 -5.02
CA ARG A 370 -11.51 13.20 -5.04
C ARG A 370 -12.01 13.60 -3.66
N ASP A 371 -11.60 12.88 -2.62
CA ASP A 371 -11.97 13.18 -1.23
C ASP A 371 -11.34 14.50 -0.78
N VAL A 372 -10.07 14.73 -1.12
CA VAL A 372 -9.36 16.00 -0.91
C VAL A 372 -10.06 17.16 -1.63
N ALA A 373 -10.49 16.97 -2.88
CA ALA A 373 -11.19 18.01 -3.62
C ALA A 373 -12.51 18.43 -2.93
N ARG A 374 -13.26 17.46 -2.39
CA ARG A 374 -14.48 17.76 -1.60
C ARG A 374 -14.18 18.52 -0.31
N LEU A 375 -13.11 18.17 0.40
CA LEU A 375 -12.67 18.91 1.58
C LEU A 375 -12.29 20.35 1.20
N VAL A 376 -11.63 20.56 0.07
CA VAL A 376 -11.29 21.90 -0.43
C VAL A 376 -12.55 22.70 -0.79
N GLU A 377 -13.51 22.08 -1.48
CA GLU A 377 -14.82 22.70 -1.76
C GLU A 377 -15.58 23.04 -0.46
N GLY A 378 -15.34 22.26 0.62
CA GLY A 378 -15.91 22.45 1.95
C GLY A 378 -15.15 23.41 2.87
N GLY A 379 -14.20 24.21 2.34
CA GLY A 379 -13.51 25.26 3.10
C GLY A 379 -12.16 24.86 3.71
N PHE A 380 -11.55 23.78 3.24
CA PHE A 380 -10.16 23.46 3.56
C PHE A 380 -9.23 23.90 2.43
N VAL A 381 -7.95 24.07 2.75
CA VAL A 381 -6.89 24.27 1.75
C VAL A 381 -5.80 23.22 1.91
N VAL A 382 -5.26 22.74 0.80
CA VAL A 382 -4.09 21.87 0.80
C VAL A 382 -2.87 22.71 1.17
N SER A 383 -2.29 22.45 2.32
CA SER A 383 -1.13 23.18 2.86
C SER A 383 0.19 22.39 2.78
N GLY A 384 0.15 21.12 2.39
CA GLY A 384 1.32 20.29 2.18
C GLY A 384 0.96 18.95 1.55
N VAL A 385 1.84 18.46 0.69
CA VAL A 385 1.77 17.11 0.10
C VAL A 385 3.18 16.54 0.12
N GLU A 386 3.35 15.38 0.74
CA GLU A 386 4.59 14.60 0.72
C GLU A 386 4.28 13.15 0.39
N CYS A 387 5.27 12.43 -0.11
CA CYS A 387 5.12 11.05 -0.55
C CYS A 387 6.15 10.14 0.09
N VAL A 388 5.79 8.86 0.22
CA VAL A 388 6.69 7.79 0.65
C VAL A 388 6.63 6.64 -0.36
N ASP A 389 7.79 6.16 -0.80
CA ASP A 389 7.90 4.96 -1.62
C ASP A 389 7.78 3.70 -0.75
N MET A 390 6.62 3.50 -0.13
CA MET A 390 6.32 2.34 0.71
C MET A 390 6.57 1.00 -0.02
N PHE A 391 6.44 1.00 -1.37
CA PHE A 391 6.47 -0.18 -2.22
C PHE A 391 7.49 -0.02 -3.36
N PRO A 392 8.81 -0.05 -3.07
CA PRO A 392 9.85 -0.05 -4.09
C PRO A 392 9.55 -1.02 -5.25
N TRP A 393 9.90 -0.63 -6.47
CA TRP A 393 9.74 -1.41 -7.70
C TRP A 393 8.30 -1.63 -8.17
N THR A 394 7.34 -1.01 -7.52
CA THR A 394 5.92 -1.00 -7.93
C THR A 394 5.47 0.40 -8.32
N GLY A 395 4.33 0.54 -8.98
CA GLY A 395 3.73 1.85 -9.30
C GLY A 395 2.98 2.50 -8.13
N HIS A 396 2.95 1.86 -6.96
CA HIS A 396 2.27 2.41 -5.79
C HIS A 396 3.11 3.48 -5.11
N VAL A 397 2.43 4.51 -4.60
CA VAL A 397 3.01 5.58 -3.81
C VAL A 397 2.06 5.91 -2.66
N GLU A 398 2.59 6.00 -1.45
CA GLU A 398 1.84 6.55 -0.32
C GLU A 398 1.92 8.06 -0.36
N THR A 399 0.77 8.71 -0.39
CA THR A 399 0.66 10.16 -0.46
C THR A 399 0.06 10.68 0.82
N ILE A 400 0.75 11.59 1.49
CA ILE A 400 0.29 12.24 2.72
C ILE A 400 -0.07 13.67 2.38
N THR A 401 -1.32 14.05 2.62
CA THR A 401 -1.85 15.39 2.32
C THR A 401 -2.29 16.07 3.59
N LYS A 402 -1.74 17.26 3.85
CA LYS A 402 -2.18 18.15 4.93
C LYS A 402 -3.20 19.13 4.40
N LEU A 403 -4.36 19.17 5.05
CA LEU A 403 -5.39 20.16 4.81
C LEU A 403 -5.62 20.98 6.09
N VAL A 404 -5.85 22.27 5.92
CA VAL A 404 -6.13 23.21 7.03
C VAL A 404 -7.41 23.95 6.68
N ARG A 405 -8.26 24.13 7.68
CA ARG A 405 -9.49 24.90 7.50
C ARG A 405 -9.17 26.38 7.31
N VAL A 406 -9.80 27.01 6.33
CA VAL A 406 -9.73 28.46 6.16
C VAL A 406 -10.55 29.12 7.25
N GLU A 407 -9.94 29.99 8.04
CA GLU A 407 -10.68 30.85 8.98
C GLU A 407 -11.52 31.85 8.15
N ASN A 408 -12.84 31.86 8.37
CA ASN A 408 -13.75 32.83 7.76
C ASN A 408 -13.69 34.17 8.50
#